data_d018c946fc846f358c86e66eacc1aa2f
#
_entry.id   d018c946fc846f358c86e66eacc1aa2f
#
_cell.length_a   1.000
_cell.length_b   1.000
_cell.length_c   1.000
_cell.angle_alpha   90.00
_cell.angle_beta   90.00
_cell.angle_gamma   90.00
#
_symmetry.space_group_name_H-M   'P 1'
#
loop_
_entity.id
_entity.type
_entity.pdbx_description
1 polymer ?
#
loop_
_entity_poly.entity_id
_entity_poly.type
_entity_poly.pdbx_seq_one_letter_code
_entity_poly.pdbx_strand_id
1 'polypeptide(L)'
;MTLSITGVIAQSFCAGAFCGPKAKEQVILETVACNLCGSRRYKTVYEMPDARLFPDEYFTVVECDECGLGFVNPRPDRQEIQKYYPRDYYENEESASFARYLQKRFTQQARYLKEVEDRPGPRKLLDVGCFNGEFPRFMAARGWDVSGVEISEVSQRIKDFPVFSQEFSEISICEPTYDAITAWAVLEHVHDPLAYFQKASQLLKKGGLFVFQMPNFASTTSRCLFWEDVPRHLYFYTRENVAQYLEKAGLVLQREDNRGNVYKSSPASWLPYMIRTRLQRKAFTYKDKPLSSREFRKLHHLQRGITAGLKYLAYSPASAVDRMLWPAVEAVQILRKTYGSSTYVARKRALAIAECWHPAAKVRTMSPSQGNGI
;
A
#
# COMPACT_ATOMS: atom_id res chain seq x y z
N MET A 1 48.08 56.00 34.72
CA MET A 1 48.63 55.41 35.99
C MET A 1 48.12 54.00 36.12
N THR A 2 49.07 53.09 36.02
CA THR A 2 49.27 51.79 36.66
C THR A 2 48.22 50.71 36.37
N LEU A 3 48.53 49.80 35.43
CA LEU A 3 49.19 48.49 35.60
C LEU A 3 48.60 47.60 36.68
N SER A 4 47.99 46.46 36.28
CA SER A 4 48.60 45.18 36.63
C SER A 4 47.98 43.98 35.91
N ILE A 5 48.84 43.18 35.35
CA ILE A 5 48.73 41.88 34.68
C ILE A 5 48.65 40.78 35.73
N THR A 6 47.87 39.74 35.49
CA THR A 6 48.14 38.28 35.74
C THR A 6 46.79 37.58 35.57
N GLY A 7 46.50 36.72 34.65
CA GLY A 7 47.20 35.56 34.14
C GLY A 7 46.80 34.34 34.97
N VAL A 8 45.84 33.53 34.50
CA VAL A 8 45.88 32.08 34.67
C VAL A 8 44.99 31.43 33.64
N ILE A 9 45.60 30.69 32.71
CA ILE A 9 44.98 29.76 31.78
C ILE A 9 44.57 28.54 32.60
N ALA A 10 43.27 28.31 32.71
CA ALA A 10 42.75 27.04 33.16
C ALA A 10 42.22 26.28 31.94
N GLN A 11 43.04 25.39 31.41
CA GLN A 11 42.60 24.33 30.48
C GLN A 11 41.64 23.39 31.23
N SER A 12 40.35 23.53 30.99
CA SER A 12 39.39 22.51 31.40
C SER A 12 39.38 21.42 30.35
N PHE A 13 40.04 20.31 30.63
CA PHE A 13 39.83 19.03 29.98
C PHE A 13 38.36 18.61 30.24
N CYS A 14 37.48 18.79 29.27
CA CYS A 14 36.21 18.10 29.24
C CYS A 14 36.49 16.63 28.94
N ALA A 15 36.42 15.78 29.99
CA ALA A 15 36.39 14.35 29.90
C ALA A 15 35.28 13.96 28.89
N GLY A 16 35.64 13.18 27.87
CA GLY A 16 34.71 12.61 26.92
C GLY A 16 33.65 11.80 27.64
N ALA A 17 32.44 12.31 27.66
CA ALA A 17 31.28 11.50 28.01
C ALA A 17 31.21 10.37 27.01
N PHE A 18 31.49 9.16 27.40
CA PHE A 18 31.11 7.94 26.70
C PHE A 18 29.58 8.01 26.50
N CYS A 19 29.16 8.37 25.33
CA CYS A 19 27.79 8.18 24.91
C CYS A 19 27.58 6.67 24.84
N GLY A 20 27.01 6.12 25.91
CA GLY A 20 26.61 4.71 25.97
C GLY A 20 25.72 4.41 24.77
N PRO A 21 25.59 3.14 24.35
CA PRO A 21 24.74 2.78 23.23
C PRO A 21 23.35 3.36 23.52
N LYS A 22 22.86 4.21 22.59
CA LYS A 22 21.48 4.73 22.66
C LYS A 22 20.59 3.51 22.87
N ALA A 23 19.80 3.53 23.94
CA ALA A 23 18.78 2.51 24.17
C ALA A 23 18.00 2.36 22.87
N LYS A 24 17.87 1.12 22.37
CA LYS A 24 17.04 0.85 21.19
C LYS A 24 15.66 1.33 21.55
N GLU A 25 15.18 2.35 20.86
CA GLU A 25 13.82 2.83 20.98
C GLU A 25 12.92 1.65 20.64
N GLN A 26 12.11 1.21 21.59
CA GLN A 26 11.29 0.03 21.44
C GLN A 26 10.14 0.39 20.53
N VAL A 27 10.03 -0.28 19.37
CA VAL A 27 8.93 -0.08 18.42
C VAL A 27 7.61 -0.40 19.10
N ILE A 28 6.67 0.53 19.04
CA ILE A 28 5.32 0.33 19.58
C ILE A 28 4.52 -0.45 18.55
N LEU A 29 4.14 -1.68 18.90
CA LEU A 29 3.37 -2.58 18.05
C LEU A 29 2.01 -2.88 18.65
N GLU A 30 0.97 -2.90 17.80
CA GLU A 30 -0.37 -3.33 18.14
C GLU A 30 -0.68 -4.73 17.60
N THR A 31 -1.39 -5.54 18.39
CA THR A 31 -1.94 -6.82 17.93
C THR A 31 -3.39 -6.62 17.52
N VAL A 32 -3.72 -6.95 16.28
CA VAL A 32 -5.03 -6.69 15.69
C VAL A 32 -5.76 -7.98 15.31
N ALA A 33 -7.09 -7.90 15.24
CA ALA A 33 -7.92 -8.91 14.60
C ALA A 33 -7.87 -8.75 13.07
N CYS A 34 -8.21 -9.81 12.34
CA CYS A 34 -8.34 -9.77 10.89
C CYS A 34 -9.36 -8.70 10.46
N ASN A 35 -8.92 -7.71 9.67
CA ASN A 35 -9.78 -6.61 9.23
C ASN A 35 -10.97 -7.09 8.36
N LEU A 36 -10.80 -8.20 7.64
CA LEU A 36 -11.84 -8.70 6.75
C LEU A 36 -12.96 -9.47 7.47
N CYS A 37 -12.61 -10.38 8.42
CA CYS A 37 -13.59 -11.25 9.06
C CYS A 37 -13.67 -11.11 10.58
N GLY A 38 -12.80 -10.31 11.21
CA GLY A 38 -12.79 -10.09 12.66
C GLY A 38 -12.14 -11.22 13.47
N SER A 39 -11.68 -12.31 12.85
CA SER A 39 -11.04 -13.44 13.54
C SER A 39 -9.73 -13.03 14.19
N ARG A 40 -9.41 -13.63 15.32
CA ARG A 40 -8.10 -13.54 15.99
C ARG A 40 -7.26 -14.80 15.79
N ARG A 41 -7.76 -15.77 14.99
CA ARG A 41 -7.04 -17.01 14.65
C ARG A 41 -6.26 -16.79 13.36
N TYR A 42 -4.96 -17.02 13.43
CA TYR A 42 -4.05 -16.85 12.29
C TYR A 42 -2.82 -17.73 12.48
N LYS A 43 -2.19 -18.08 11.39
CA LYS A 43 -0.90 -18.78 11.36
C LYS A 43 0.19 -17.87 10.82
N THR A 44 1.40 -18.03 11.34
CA THR A 44 2.59 -17.34 10.81
C THR A 44 2.94 -17.90 9.44
N VAL A 45 3.10 -17.01 8.46
CA VAL A 45 3.55 -17.34 7.11
C VAL A 45 5.07 -17.21 7.00
N TYR A 46 5.60 -16.07 7.42
CA TYR A 46 7.03 -15.80 7.51
C TYR A 46 7.31 -14.60 8.40
N GLU A 47 8.58 -14.46 8.78
CA GLU A 47 9.12 -13.30 9.46
C GLU A 47 10.23 -12.70 8.60
N MET A 48 10.24 -11.37 8.47
CA MET A 48 11.25 -10.67 7.68
C MET A 48 11.55 -9.29 8.26
N PRO A 49 12.79 -8.78 8.03
CA PRO A 49 13.14 -7.44 8.47
C PRO A 49 12.57 -6.36 7.55
N ASP A 50 12.54 -5.11 8.04
CA ASP A 50 12.46 -3.96 7.14
C ASP A 50 13.74 -3.87 6.29
N ALA A 51 13.64 -4.34 5.04
CA ALA A 51 14.78 -4.40 4.14
C ALA A 51 15.25 -3.01 3.63
N ARG A 52 14.52 -1.94 3.93
CA ARG A 52 14.83 -0.59 3.41
C ARG A 52 15.56 0.29 4.41
N LEU A 53 15.04 0.41 5.63
CA LEU A 53 15.46 1.42 6.60
C LEU A 53 16.00 0.83 7.90
N PHE A 54 15.31 -0.18 8.45
CA PHE A 54 15.59 -0.75 9.77
C PHE A 54 15.81 -2.26 9.69
N PRO A 55 16.94 -2.72 9.13
CA PRO A 55 17.17 -4.15 8.89
C PRO A 55 17.27 -5.01 10.15
N ASP A 56 17.34 -4.40 11.32
CA ASP A 56 17.34 -5.08 12.63
C ASP A 56 15.93 -5.18 13.23
N GLU A 57 14.91 -4.58 12.60
CA GLU A 57 13.52 -4.63 13.01
C GLU A 57 12.78 -5.67 12.17
N TYR A 58 12.24 -6.71 12.85
CA TYR A 58 11.57 -7.83 12.21
C TYR A 58 10.05 -7.75 12.40
N PHE A 59 9.34 -8.13 11.37
CA PHE A 59 7.89 -8.15 11.33
C PHE A 59 7.38 -9.50 10.88
N THR A 60 6.31 -9.96 11.55
CA THR A 60 5.68 -11.24 11.24
C THR A 60 4.50 -11.02 10.30
N VAL A 61 4.51 -11.69 9.16
CA VAL A 61 3.35 -11.79 8.28
C VAL A 61 2.57 -13.03 8.66
N VAL A 62 1.30 -12.84 8.95
CA VAL A 62 0.36 -13.90 9.31
C VAL A 62 -0.72 -14.05 8.25
N GLU A 63 -1.36 -15.20 8.21
CA GLU A 63 -2.51 -15.49 7.36
C GLU A 63 -3.70 -15.90 8.24
N CYS A 64 -4.83 -15.22 8.08
CA CYS A 64 -6.06 -15.55 8.82
C CYS A 64 -6.54 -16.96 8.49
N ASP A 65 -6.83 -17.76 9.51
CA ASP A 65 -7.29 -19.14 9.33
C ASP A 65 -8.69 -19.22 8.72
N GLU A 66 -9.52 -18.16 8.89
CA GLU A 66 -10.91 -18.16 8.42
C GLU A 66 -11.03 -17.68 6.95
N CYS A 67 -10.36 -16.58 6.60
CA CYS A 67 -10.58 -15.94 5.30
C CYS A 67 -9.32 -15.88 4.43
N GLY A 68 -8.17 -16.34 4.92
CA GLY A 68 -6.91 -16.35 4.18
C GLY A 68 -6.28 -14.97 3.93
N LEU A 69 -6.79 -13.89 4.56
CA LEU A 69 -6.17 -12.58 4.46
C LEU A 69 -4.79 -12.60 5.11
N GLY A 70 -3.77 -12.17 4.36
CA GLY A 70 -2.44 -11.93 4.90
C GLY A 70 -2.35 -10.55 5.54
N PHE A 71 -1.66 -10.41 6.67
CA PHE A 71 -1.41 -9.12 7.31
C PHE A 71 -0.20 -9.17 8.25
N VAL A 72 0.36 -8.01 8.55
CA VAL A 72 1.42 -7.87 9.55
C VAL A 72 0.79 -7.89 10.94
N ASN A 73 1.27 -8.80 11.82
CA ASN A 73 0.75 -8.89 13.19
C ASN A 73 1.79 -9.52 14.15
N PRO A 74 2.22 -8.82 15.22
CA PRO A 74 1.86 -7.44 15.53
C PRO A 74 2.41 -6.44 14.51
N ARG A 75 1.80 -5.27 14.41
CA ARG A 75 2.14 -4.24 13.43
C ARG A 75 2.38 -2.88 14.10
N PRO A 76 3.14 -1.94 13.48
CA PRO A 76 3.21 -0.57 13.93
C PRO A 76 1.80 0.07 13.91
N ASP A 77 1.47 0.85 14.94
CA ASP A 77 0.25 1.64 14.96
C ASP A 77 0.30 2.83 13.96
N ARG A 78 -0.76 3.64 13.90
CA ARG A 78 -0.85 4.80 12.99
C ARG A 78 0.22 5.87 13.24
N GLN A 79 0.73 5.97 14.44
CA GLN A 79 1.78 6.94 14.77
C GLN A 79 3.15 6.36 14.47
N GLU A 80 3.41 5.14 14.91
CA GLU A 80 4.71 4.48 14.76
C GLU A 80 5.03 4.17 13.28
N ILE A 81 4.03 3.87 12.44
CA ILE A 81 4.25 3.56 11.02
C ILE A 81 4.92 4.72 10.26
N GLN A 82 4.75 5.96 10.71
CA GLN A 82 5.30 7.14 10.05
C GLN A 82 6.83 7.12 10.00
N LYS A 83 7.50 6.50 10.96
CA LYS A 83 8.97 6.39 10.95
C LYS A 83 9.50 5.59 9.76
N TYR A 84 8.65 4.73 9.16
CA TYR A 84 9.01 3.91 7.97
C TYR A 84 8.76 4.66 6.65
N TYR A 85 8.34 5.94 6.72
CA TYR A 85 8.15 6.85 5.59
C TYR A 85 8.98 8.12 5.79
N PRO A 86 10.32 8.04 5.68
CA PRO A 86 11.17 9.24 5.81
C PRO A 86 10.86 10.24 4.70
N ARG A 87 11.24 11.51 4.89
CA ARG A 87 10.92 12.59 3.95
C ARG A 87 11.43 12.33 2.52
N ASP A 88 12.60 11.73 2.39
CA ASP A 88 13.21 11.34 1.11
C ASP A 88 12.57 10.10 0.47
N TYR A 89 11.68 9.40 1.17
CA TYR A 89 10.92 8.28 0.61
C TYR A 89 10.10 8.69 -0.62
N TYR A 90 9.65 9.93 -0.64
CA TYR A 90 8.80 10.50 -1.69
C TYR A 90 9.59 11.32 -2.73
N GLU A 91 10.92 11.39 -2.60
CA GLU A 91 11.75 12.09 -3.59
C GLU A 91 12.01 11.19 -4.79
N ASN A 92 11.55 11.60 -5.96
CA ASN A 92 11.80 10.91 -7.22
C ASN A 92 12.90 11.62 -8.00
N GLU A 93 13.75 10.85 -8.66
CA GLU A 93 14.70 11.41 -9.63
C GLU A 93 13.94 12.01 -10.83
N GLU A 94 14.09 13.30 -11.05
CA GLU A 94 13.57 13.97 -12.24
C GLU A 94 14.45 13.65 -13.45
N SER A 95 14.08 12.62 -14.20
CA SER A 95 14.74 12.28 -15.45
C SER A 95 13.75 12.17 -16.59
N ALA A 96 14.18 12.48 -17.82
CA ALA A 96 13.34 12.34 -19.02
C ALA A 96 12.88 10.89 -19.25
N SER A 97 13.66 9.90 -18.80
CA SER A 97 13.28 8.49 -18.84
C SER A 97 12.17 8.16 -17.84
N PHE A 98 12.22 8.75 -16.65
CA PHE A 98 11.19 8.61 -15.63
C PHE A 98 9.88 9.27 -16.05
N ALA A 99 9.93 10.49 -16.61
CA ALA A 99 8.74 11.16 -17.15
C ALA A 99 8.05 10.34 -18.25
N ARG A 100 8.81 9.74 -19.18
CA ARG A 100 8.26 8.82 -20.20
C ARG A 100 7.63 7.56 -19.57
N TYR A 101 8.25 7.02 -18.55
CA TYR A 101 7.69 5.88 -17.80
C TYR A 101 6.35 6.26 -17.16
N LEU A 102 6.27 7.41 -16.46
CA LEU A 102 5.04 7.91 -15.85
C LEU A 102 3.94 8.12 -16.87
N GLN A 103 4.23 8.76 -18.00
CA GLN A 103 3.27 8.98 -19.08
C GLN A 103 2.70 7.66 -19.63
N LYS A 104 3.54 6.64 -19.80
CA LYS A 104 3.10 5.31 -20.20
C LYS A 104 2.21 4.67 -19.13
N ARG A 105 2.59 4.79 -17.85
CA ARG A 105 1.82 4.28 -16.72
C ARG A 105 0.46 4.94 -16.64
N PHE A 106 0.38 6.26 -16.69
CA PHE A 106 -0.89 7.01 -16.66
C PHE A 106 -1.80 6.66 -17.83
N THR A 107 -1.24 6.48 -19.01
CA THR A 107 -2.01 6.00 -20.17
C THR A 107 -2.63 4.61 -19.91
N GLN A 108 -1.90 3.71 -19.25
CA GLN A 108 -2.45 2.39 -18.87
C GLN A 108 -3.51 2.50 -17.77
N GLN A 109 -3.29 3.36 -16.77
CA GLN A 109 -4.27 3.63 -15.71
C GLN A 109 -5.58 4.20 -16.27
N ALA A 110 -5.50 5.19 -17.16
CA ALA A 110 -6.67 5.79 -17.82
C ALA A 110 -7.51 4.79 -18.62
N ARG A 111 -6.90 3.76 -19.21
CA ARG A 111 -7.64 2.72 -19.96
C ARG A 111 -8.68 1.99 -19.12
N TYR A 112 -8.49 1.88 -17.81
CA TYR A 112 -9.49 1.28 -16.94
C TYR A 112 -10.70 2.18 -16.71
N LEU A 113 -10.58 3.48 -17.00
CA LEU A 113 -11.65 4.48 -16.89
C LEU A 113 -12.35 4.79 -18.22
N LYS A 114 -11.90 4.17 -19.32
CA LYS A 114 -12.41 4.43 -20.68
C LYS A 114 -13.93 4.34 -20.78
N GLU A 115 -14.54 3.36 -20.12
CA GLU A 115 -15.99 3.19 -20.13
C GLU A 115 -16.73 4.40 -19.54
N VAL A 116 -16.14 5.07 -18.53
CA VAL A 116 -16.69 6.28 -17.95
C VAL A 116 -16.37 7.49 -18.83
N GLU A 117 -15.18 7.53 -19.43
CA GLU A 117 -14.79 8.59 -20.37
C GLU A 117 -15.72 8.68 -21.59
N ASP A 118 -16.21 7.55 -22.08
CA ASP A 118 -17.06 7.47 -23.26
C ASP A 118 -18.52 7.88 -22.97
N ARG A 119 -18.90 8.12 -21.70
CA ARG A 119 -20.23 8.62 -21.33
C ARG A 119 -20.34 10.12 -21.60
N PRO A 120 -21.51 10.63 -22.01
CA PRO A 120 -21.72 12.07 -22.16
C PRO A 120 -21.73 12.78 -20.79
N GLY A 121 -21.29 14.04 -20.77
CA GLY A 121 -21.36 14.94 -19.62
C GLY A 121 -20.07 15.04 -18.79
N PRO A 122 -20.12 15.88 -17.75
CA PRO A 122 -18.98 16.08 -16.86
C PRO A 122 -18.69 14.83 -16.03
N ARG A 123 -17.42 14.57 -15.79
CA ARG A 123 -16.94 13.38 -15.07
C ARG A 123 -16.06 13.80 -13.90
N LYS A 124 -16.35 13.25 -12.72
CA LYS A 124 -15.60 13.53 -11.49
C LYS A 124 -14.77 12.34 -11.09
N LEU A 125 -13.48 12.58 -10.90
CA LEU A 125 -12.49 11.59 -10.43
C LEU A 125 -11.98 11.98 -9.05
N LEU A 126 -11.90 11.00 -8.15
CA LEU A 126 -11.14 11.08 -6.92
C LEU A 126 -9.97 10.10 -6.96
N ASP A 127 -8.75 10.58 -6.85
CA ASP A 127 -7.56 9.73 -6.75
C ASP A 127 -7.09 9.64 -5.31
N VAL A 128 -7.19 8.45 -4.72
CA VAL A 128 -6.80 8.18 -3.34
C VAL A 128 -5.32 7.81 -3.31
N GLY A 129 -4.53 8.51 -2.46
CA GLY A 129 -3.08 8.43 -2.47
C GLY A 129 -2.50 9.10 -3.73
N CYS A 130 -2.95 10.31 -4.03
CA CYS A 130 -2.61 11.00 -5.28
C CYS A 130 -1.16 11.51 -5.32
N PHE A 131 -0.40 11.36 -4.24
CA PHE A 131 1.00 11.77 -4.13
C PHE A 131 1.20 13.24 -4.55
N ASN A 132 2.06 13.50 -5.54
CA ASN A 132 2.32 14.85 -6.07
C ASN A 132 1.28 15.33 -7.11
N GLY A 133 0.20 14.58 -7.35
CA GLY A 133 -0.92 14.95 -8.21
C GLY A 133 -0.71 14.75 -9.71
N GLU A 134 0.31 14.02 -10.12
CA GLU A 134 0.61 13.85 -11.56
C GLU A 134 -0.48 13.07 -12.32
N PHE A 135 -1.01 12.00 -11.73
CA PHE A 135 -2.10 11.25 -12.36
C PHE A 135 -3.42 12.04 -12.42
N PRO A 136 -3.87 12.72 -11.35
CA PRO A 136 -4.99 13.65 -11.45
C PRO A 136 -4.82 14.71 -12.55
N ARG A 137 -3.65 15.36 -12.67
CA ARG A 137 -3.37 16.33 -13.75
C ARG A 137 -3.46 15.69 -15.13
N PHE A 138 -2.93 14.48 -15.28
CA PHE A 138 -3.06 13.73 -16.53
C PHE A 138 -4.53 13.49 -16.90
N MET A 139 -5.39 13.19 -15.93
CA MET A 139 -6.82 13.00 -16.13
C MET A 139 -7.57 14.33 -16.34
N ALA A 140 -7.17 15.40 -15.66
CA ALA A 140 -7.72 16.75 -15.89
C ALA A 140 -7.49 17.21 -17.34
N ALA A 141 -6.29 16.96 -17.90
CA ALA A 141 -6.00 17.23 -19.31
C ALA A 141 -6.87 16.41 -20.30
N ARG A 142 -7.55 15.37 -19.81
CA ARG A 142 -8.52 14.54 -20.56
C ARG A 142 -9.97 14.93 -20.29
N GLY A 143 -10.20 16.06 -19.63
CA GLY A 143 -11.54 16.60 -19.36
C GLY A 143 -12.24 16.05 -18.13
N TRP A 144 -11.50 15.51 -17.16
CA TRP A 144 -12.04 15.13 -15.86
C TRP A 144 -11.99 16.31 -14.87
N ASP A 145 -13.04 16.46 -14.07
CA ASP A 145 -13.03 17.24 -12.84
C ASP A 145 -12.38 16.37 -11.74
N VAL A 146 -11.18 16.75 -11.30
CA VAL A 146 -10.34 15.90 -10.45
C VAL A 146 -10.25 16.41 -9.04
N SER A 147 -10.18 15.48 -8.10
CA SER A 147 -9.83 15.72 -6.70
C SER A 147 -8.82 14.65 -6.24
N GLY A 148 -8.06 14.93 -5.19
CA GLY A 148 -7.10 13.99 -4.62
C GLY A 148 -7.32 13.77 -3.13
N VAL A 149 -6.79 12.66 -2.64
CA VAL A 149 -6.59 12.39 -1.20
C VAL A 149 -5.11 12.07 -1.01
N GLU A 150 -4.44 12.80 -0.12
CA GLU A 150 -3.03 12.57 0.19
C GLU A 150 -2.72 13.04 1.61
N ILE A 151 -2.32 12.11 2.48
CA ILE A 151 -2.07 12.40 3.90
C ILE A 151 -0.68 12.97 4.18
N SER A 152 0.27 12.75 3.26
CA SER A 152 1.65 13.25 3.43
C SER A 152 1.75 14.76 3.19
N GLU A 153 2.84 15.35 3.66
CA GLU A 153 3.15 16.79 3.47
C GLU A 153 3.23 17.18 1.97
N VAL A 154 3.39 16.22 1.07
CA VAL A 154 3.41 16.46 -0.38
C VAL A 154 2.11 17.07 -0.88
N SER A 155 0.97 16.75 -0.26
CA SER A 155 -0.35 17.34 -0.56
C SER A 155 -0.35 18.86 -0.53
N GLN A 156 0.46 19.45 0.37
CA GLN A 156 0.55 20.91 0.53
C GLN A 156 1.15 21.63 -0.70
N ARG A 157 1.84 20.90 -1.57
CA ARG A 157 2.45 21.43 -2.82
C ARG A 157 1.44 21.49 -3.97
N ILE A 158 0.30 20.80 -3.88
CA ILE A 158 -0.74 20.76 -4.90
C ILE A 158 -1.69 21.94 -4.70
N LYS A 159 -1.80 22.83 -5.71
CA LYS A 159 -2.62 24.05 -5.63
C LYS A 159 -3.62 24.18 -6.78
N ASP A 160 -3.55 23.29 -7.75
CA ASP A 160 -4.28 23.36 -9.03
C ASP A 160 -5.58 22.55 -9.05
N PHE A 161 -5.81 21.70 -8.03
CA PHE A 161 -7.06 20.99 -7.81
C PHE A 161 -7.28 20.69 -6.31
N PRO A 162 -8.51 20.39 -5.86
CA PRO A 162 -8.81 20.09 -4.46
C PRO A 162 -8.12 18.82 -3.97
N VAL A 163 -7.46 18.89 -2.81
CA VAL A 163 -6.86 17.74 -2.14
C VAL A 163 -7.31 17.66 -0.69
N PHE A 164 -7.78 16.49 -0.27
CA PHE A 164 -8.12 16.18 1.12
C PHE A 164 -6.87 15.63 1.81
N SER A 165 -6.34 16.39 2.79
CA SER A 165 -5.13 16.01 3.55
C SER A 165 -5.51 15.27 4.85
N GLN A 166 -6.36 14.24 4.73
CA GLN A 166 -6.84 13.40 5.82
C GLN A 166 -7.06 11.97 5.33
N GLU A 167 -7.26 11.04 6.25
CA GLU A 167 -7.61 9.66 5.92
C GLU A 167 -8.86 9.61 5.04
N PHE A 168 -8.78 8.82 3.97
CA PHE A 168 -9.89 8.71 3.00
C PHE A 168 -11.21 8.29 3.65
N SER A 169 -11.15 7.36 4.61
CA SER A 169 -12.31 6.89 5.37
C SER A 169 -12.98 7.98 6.22
N GLU A 170 -12.24 9.05 6.54
CA GLU A 170 -12.67 10.13 7.44
C GLU A 170 -13.17 11.39 6.69
N ILE A 171 -13.12 11.40 5.35
CA ILE A 171 -13.60 12.52 4.55
C ILE A 171 -15.09 12.78 4.81
N SER A 172 -15.45 14.04 5.09
CA SER A 172 -16.79 14.44 5.51
C SER A 172 -17.85 14.38 4.39
N ILE A 173 -17.46 14.17 3.11
CA ILE A 173 -18.41 14.01 2.02
C ILE A 173 -19.18 12.71 2.23
N CYS A 174 -20.52 12.80 2.25
CA CYS A 174 -21.41 11.64 2.43
C CYS A 174 -22.22 11.31 1.15
N GLU A 175 -22.32 12.27 0.22
CA GLU A 175 -23.11 12.13 -0.98
C GLU A 175 -22.36 11.45 -2.12
N PRO A 176 -23.03 10.64 -2.94
CA PRO A 176 -22.45 10.07 -4.15
C PRO A 176 -22.02 11.18 -5.12
N THR A 177 -20.72 11.40 -5.23
CA THR A 177 -20.13 12.56 -5.91
C THR A 177 -19.34 12.17 -7.15
N TYR A 178 -18.65 11.03 -7.12
CA TYR A 178 -17.64 10.68 -8.10
C TYR A 178 -18.15 9.64 -9.11
N ASP A 179 -17.77 9.84 -10.37
CA ASP A 179 -17.99 8.86 -11.43
C ASP A 179 -16.94 7.75 -11.42
N ALA A 180 -15.75 8.08 -10.94
CA ALA A 180 -14.69 7.13 -10.69
C ALA A 180 -13.89 7.50 -9.43
N ILE A 181 -13.44 6.48 -8.72
CA ILE A 181 -12.44 6.58 -7.64
C ILE A 181 -11.30 5.67 -8.01
N THR A 182 -10.06 6.16 -7.85
CA THR A 182 -8.85 5.36 -8.09
C THR A 182 -7.99 5.26 -6.84
N ALA A 183 -7.27 4.12 -6.69
CA ALA A 183 -6.29 3.91 -5.63
C ALA A 183 -5.15 3.02 -6.16
N TRP A 184 -3.99 3.61 -6.41
CA TRP A 184 -2.86 2.96 -7.05
C TRP A 184 -1.75 2.63 -6.06
N ALA A 185 -1.68 1.39 -5.58
CA ALA A 185 -0.76 0.96 -4.53
C ALA A 185 -0.97 1.75 -3.22
N VAL A 186 -2.19 1.67 -2.69
CA VAL A 186 -2.63 2.38 -1.48
C VAL A 186 -3.19 1.42 -0.43
N LEU A 187 -4.08 0.51 -0.84
CA LEU A 187 -4.88 -0.28 0.10
C LEU A 187 -4.06 -1.27 0.94
N GLU A 188 -2.88 -1.62 0.48
CA GLU A 188 -1.91 -2.43 1.23
C GLU A 188 -1.26 -1.67 2.39
N HIS A 189 -1.27 -0.34 2.36
CA HIS A 189 -0.63 0.52 3.34
C HIS A 189 -1.56 1.04 4.45
N VAL A 190 -2.87 0.94 4.26
CA VAL A 190 -3.84 1.56 5.18
C VAL A 190 -4.16 0.66 6.38
N HIS A 191 -4.42 1.26 7.54
CA HIS A 191 -4.71 0.51 8.77
C HIS A 191 -6.11 -0.13 8.78
N ASP A 192 -7.08 0.47 8.07
CA ASP A 192 -8.45 -0.04 7.96
C ASP A 192 -8.93 -0.08 6.50
N PRO A 193 -8.51 -1.09 5.73
CA PRO A 193 -8.92 -1.21 4.34
C PRO A 193 -10.43 -1.41 4.17
N LEU A 194 -11.14 -2.05 5.10
CA LEU A 194 -12.59 -2.21 4.99
C LEU A 194 -13.31 -0.87 4.95
N ALA A 195 -12.91 0.07 5.81
CA ALA A 195 -13.45 1.43 5.81
C ALA A 195 -13.17 2.16 4.49
N TYR A 196 -12.01 1.92 3.85
CA TYR A 196 -11.70 2.47 2.53
C TYR A 196 -12.61 1.93 1.43
N PHE A 197 -12.85 0.62 1.39
CA PHE A 197 -13.80 0.02 0.43
C PHE A 197 -15.22 0.55 0.62
N GLN A 198 -15.67 0.67 1.88
CA GLN A 198 -16.99 1.20 2.21
C GLN A 198 -17.12 2.68 1.82
N LYS A 199 -16.08 3.49 2.10
CA LYS A 199 -16.06 4.90 1.74
C LYS A 199 -16.07 5.08 0.22
N ALA A 200 -15.30 4.28 -0.52
CA ALA A 200 -15.35 4.31 -1.98
C ALA A 200 -16.76 4.02 -2.51
N SER A 201 -17.42 3.00 -1.96
CA SER A 201 -18.80 2.70 -2.31
C SER A 201 -19.76 3.84 -1.98
N GLN A 202 -19.61 4.49 -0.82
CA GLN A 202 -20.44 5.63 -0.42
C GLN A 202 -20.34 6.79 -1.41
N LEU A 203 -19.11 7.16 -1.78
CA LEU A 203 -18.81 8.33 -2.61
C LEU A 203 -19.06 8.13 -4.10
N LEU A 204 -19.09 6.88 -4.57
CA LEU A 204 -19.38 6.58 -5.97
C LEU A 204 -20.84 6.84 -6.31
N LYS A 205 -21.08 7.47 -7.46
CA LYS A 205 -22.41 7.53 -8.09
C LYS A 205 -22.85 6.13 -8.49
N LYS A 206 -24.16 5.97 -8.73
CA LYS A 206 -24.73 4.74 -9.29
C LYS A 206 -24.03 4.39 -10.62
N GLY A 207 -23.49 3.18 -10.71
CA GLY A 207 -22.74 2.74 -11.88
C GLY A 207 -21.32 3.32 -11.99
N GLY A 208 -20.86 4.06 -11.00
CA GLY A 208 -19.48 4.55 -10.90
C GLY A 208 -18.49 3.43 -10.68
N LEU A 209 -17.22 3.68 -11.00
CA LEU A 209 -16.13 2.69 -10.93
C LEU A 209 -15.19 2.98 -9.77
N PHE A 210 -14.83 1.93 -9.03
CA PHE A 210 -13.66 1.90 -8.17
C PHE A 210 -12.56 1.10 -8.87
N VAL A 211 -11.46 1.75 -9.22
CA VAL A 211 -10.32 1.12 -9.87
C VAL A 211 -9.12 1.21 -8.93
N PHE A 212 -8.58 0.06 -8.57
CA PHE A 212 -7.47 0.02 -7.64
C PHE A 212 -6.47 -1.08 -8.03
N GLN A 213 -5.23 -0.90 -7.60
CA GLN A 213 -4.15 -1.83 -7.87
C GLN A 213 -3.38 -2.09 -6.59
N MET A 214 -3.03 -3.35 -6.36
CA MET A 214 -2.28 -3.79 -5.18
C MET A 214 -1.42 -5.00 -5.51
N PRO A 215 -0.42 -5.33 -4.67
CA PRO A 215 0.32 -6.59 -4.77
C PRO A 215 -0.60 -7.80 -4.65
N ASN A 216 -0.26 -8.86 -5.38
CA ASN A 216 -1.00 -10.12 -5.35
C ASN A 216 -0.29 -11.12 -4.43
N PHE A 217 -0.88 -11.39 -3.27
CA PHE A 217 -0.30 -12.31 -2.28
C PHE A 217 -0.23 -13.76 -2.76
N ALA A 218 -1.07 -14.16 -3.72
CA ALA A 218 -0.99 -15.47 -4.37
C ALA A 218 0.14 -15.56 -5.42
N SER A 219 0.87 -14.46 -5.65
CA SER A 219 1.93 -14.43 -6.66
C SER A 219 3.14 -15.28 -6.27
N THR A 220 3.89 -15.69 -7.29
CA THR A 220 5.16 -16.37 -7.08
C THR A 220 6.16 -15.51 -6.33
N THR A 221 6.13 -14.19 -6.52
CA THR A 221 6.99 -13.23 -5.81
C THR A 221 6.68 -13.19 -4.33
N SER A 222 5.43 -13.09 -3.95
CA SER A 222 5.02 -13.07 -2.54
C SER A 222 5.20 -14.43 -1.84
N ARG A 223 4.76 -15.52 -2.47
CA ARG A 223 4.78 -16.86 -1.84
C ARG A 223 6.14 -17.55 -1.86
N CYS A 224 6.96 -17.32 -2.87
CA CYS A 224 8.24 -18.03 -3.04
C CYS A 224 9.45 -17.16 -2.77
N LEU A 225 9.35 -15.86 -2.95
CA LEU A 225 10.49 -14.94 -2.90
C LEU A 225 10.41 -13.99 -1.70
N PHE A 226 9.24 -13.90 -1.03
CA PHE A 226 8.98 -13.03 0.14
C PHE A 226 9.41 -11.59 -0.10
N TRP A 227 9.08 -11.08 -1.29
CA TRP A 227 9.35 -9.70 -1.66
C TRP A 227 8.17 -8.83 -1.25
N GLU A 228 8.09 -8.58 0.03
CA GLU A 228 7.08 -7.68 0.58
C GLU A 228 7.73 -6.45 1.21
N ASP A 229 7.03 -5.35 1.20
CA ASP A 229 7.52 -4.08 1.73
C ASP A 229 7.06 -3.88 3.18
N VAL A 230 7.44 -4.83 4.06
CA VAL A 230 7.11 -4.72 5.49
C VAL A 230 7.99 -3.68 6.19
N PRO A 231 7.46 -2.96 7.18
CA PRO A 231 6.06 -3.02 7.65
C PRO A 231 5.12 -2.08 6.89
N ARG A 232 5.56 -1.41 5.82
CA ARG A 232 4.75 -0.46 5.04
C ARG A 232 3.54 -1.12 4.42
N HIS A 233 3.69 -2.34 3.85
CA HIS A 233 2.54 -3.17 3.48
C HIS A 233 1.99 -3.85 4.73
N LEU A 234 0.86 -3.36 5.22
CA LEU A 234 0.16 -3.90 6.38
C LEU A 234 -0.72 -5.10 6.02
N TYR A 235 -1.19 -5.16 4.78
CA TYR A 235 -2.10 -6.19 4.28
C TYR A 235 -1.65 -6.78 2.96
N PHE A 236 -1.93 -8.08 2.79
CA PHE A 236 -1.53 -8.89 1.63
C PHE A 236 -2.77 -9.61 1.09
N TYR A 237 -3.20 -9.20 -0.09
CA TYR A 237 -4.49 -9.59 -0.64
C TYR A 237 -4.36 -10.69 -1.68
N THR A 238 -5.26 -11.67 -1.61
CA THR A 238 -5.59 -12.55 -2.73
C THR A 238 -6.84 -12.01 -3.45
N ARG A 239 -7.12 -12.56 -4.63
CA ARG A 239 -8.36 -12.24 -5.36
C ARG A 239 -9.62 -12.50 -4.53
N GLU A 240 -9.61 -13.59 -3.77
CA GLU A 240 -10.71 -14.03 -2.92
C GLU A 240 -10.96 -13.01 -1.79
N ASN A 241 -9.91 -12.51 -1.16
CA ASN A 241 -10.02 -11.46 -0.15
C ASN A 241 -10.59 -10.17 -0.74
N VAL A 242 -10.11 -9.76 -1.92
CA VAL A 242 -10.63 -8.58 -2.63
C VAL A 242 -12.12 -8.75 -2.91
N ALA A 243 -12.56 -9.92 -3.40
CA ALA A 243 -13.98 -10.18 -3.68
C ALA A 243 -14.84 -10.03 -2.40
N GLN A 244 -14.36 -10.52 -1.25
CA GLN A 244 -15.06 -10.39 0.03
C GLN A 244 -15.13 -8.92 0.53
N TYR A 245 -14.05 -8.14 0.37
CA TYR A 245 -14.07 -6.70 0.68
C TYR A 245 -15.08 -5.95 -0.18
N LEU A 246 -15.09 -6.24 -1.49
CA LEU A 246 -16.04 -5.63 -2.43
C LEU A 246 -17.50 -5.98 -2.06
N GLU A 247 -17.77 -7.24 -1.74
CA GLU A 247 -19.09 -7.68 -1.31
C GLU A 247 -19.57 -6.96 -0.05
N LYS A 248 -18.72 -6.88 0.98
CA LYS A 248 -19.00 -6.14 2.23
C LYS A 248 -19.26 -4.65 2.00
N ALA A 249 -18.62 -4.07 1.00
CA ALA A 249 -18.80 -2.68 0.60
C ALA A 249 -19.96 -2.45 -0.38
N GLY A 250 -20.68 -3.49 -0.84
CA GLY A 250 -21.75 -3.37 -1.83
C GLY A 250 -21.23 -3.03 -3.24
N LEU A 251 -19.99 -3.38 -3.53
CA LEU A 251 -19.36 -3.24 -4.84
C LEU A 251 -19.34 -4.60 -5.55
N VAL A 252 -19.33 -4.58 -6.89
CA VAL A 252 -19.27 -5.78 -7.74
C VAL A 252 -18.01 -5.77 -8.56
N LEU A 253 -17.18 -6.80 -8.41
CA LEU A 253 -16.01 -6.99 -9.26
C LEU A 253 -16.43 -7.17 -10.72
N GLN A 254 -15.98 -6.27 -11.59
CA GLN A 254 -16.23 -6.32 -13.03
C GLN A 254 -15.07 -6.98 -13.77
N ARG A 255 -13.86 -6.63 -13.39
CA ARG A 255 -12.65 -7.09 -14.07
C ARG A 255 -11.47 -7.15 -13.11
N GLU A 256 -10.64 -8.16 -13.30
CA GLU A 256 -9.31 -8.27 -12.75
C GLU A 256 -8.30 -8.30 -13.90
N ASP A 257 -7.24 -7.50 -13.80
CA ASP A 257 -6.13 -7.53 -14.75
C ASP A 257 -4.82 -7.76 -14.00
N ASN A 258 -4.25 -8.93 -14.19
CA ASN A 258 -3.02 -9.38 -13.55
C ASN A 258 -1.81 -9.41 -14.52
N ARG A 259 -1.85 -8.62 -15.60
CA ARG A 259 -0.78 -8.57 -16.60
C ARG A 259 0.33 -7.56 -16.29
N GLY A 260 0.29 -6.91 -15.12
CA GLY A 260 1.33 -5.95 -14.70
C GLY A 260 1.43 -4.70 -15.59
N ASN A 261 0.31 -4.28 -16.18
CA ASN A 261 0.29 -3.18 -17.13
C ASN A 261 0.57 -1.81 -16.49
N VAL A 262 0.21 -1.64 -15.22
CA VAL A 262 0.35 -0.37 -14.48
C VAL A 262 1.69 -0.33 -13.76
N TYR A 263 1.97 -1.33 -12.91
CA TYR A 263 3.25 -1.50 -12.25
C TYR A 263 3.88 -2.81 -12.69
N LYS A 264 5.10 -2.74 -13.19
CA LYS A 264 5.89 -3.94 -13.46
C LYS A 264 6.43 -4.47 -12.13
N SER A 265 5.63 -5.22 -11.42
CA SER A 265 6.02 -5.88 -10.17
C SER A 265 6.78 -7.18 -10.39
N SER A 266 6.99 -7.58 -11.64
CA SER A 266 7.81 -8.74 -11.96
C SER A 266 9.16 -8.27 -12.47
N PRO A 267 10.25 -8.74 -11.87
CA PRO A 267 11.58 -8.34 -12.29
C PRO A 267 11.86 -8.84 -13.71
N ALA A 268 12.47 -7.98 -14.52
CA ALA A 268 12.98 -8.34 -15.84
C ALA A 268 14.10 -9.40 -15.78
N SER A 269 14.43 -9.92 -14.61
CA SER A 269 15.46 -10.90 -14.33
C SER A 269 15.01 -11.82 -13.20
N TRP A 270 14.10 -12.73 -13.53
CA TRP A 270 13.48 -13.65 -12.59
C TRP A 270 14.49 -14.67 -12.01
N LEU A 271 15.36 -15.21 -12.84
CA LEU A 271 16.35 -16.20 -12.43
C LEU A 271 17.44 -15.60 -11.51
N PRO A 272 18.08 -14.47 -11.84
CA PRO A 272 18.97 -13.78 -10.91
C PRO A 272 18.27 -13.34 -9.62
N TYR A 273 17.00 -12.96 -9.71
CA TYR A 273 16.20 -12.60 -8.55
C TYR A 273 15.93 -13.79 -7.63
N MET A 274 15.57 -14.97 -8.19
CA MET A 274 15.40 -16.21 -7.44
C MET A 274 16.70 -16.66 -6.77
N ILE A 275 17.81 -16.62 -7.50
CA ILE A 275 19.12 -16.93 -6.95
C ILE A 275 19.46 -16.00 -5.79
N ARG A 276 19.29 -14.70 -6.00
CA ARG A 276 19.54 -13.68 -4.98
C ARG A 276 18.67 -13.87 -3.74
N THR A 277 17.37 -14.08 -3.91
CA THR A 277 16.44 -14.25 -2.77
C THR A 277 16.69 -15.54 -2.01
N ARG A 278 17.03 -16.64 -2.71
CA ARG A 278 17.44 -17.88 -2.02
C ARG A 278 18.75 -17.72 -1.23
N LEU A 279 19.71 -16.97 -1.78
CA LEU A 279 20.95 -16.64 -1.08
C LEU A 279 20.68 -15.70 0.11
N GLN A 280 19.86 -14.67 -0.06
CA GLN A 280 19.43 -13.78 1.02
C GLN A 280 18.60 -14.53 2.05
N ARG A 281 17.69 -15.42 1.64
CA ARG A 281 16.91 -16.27 2.57
C ARG A 281 17.81 -17.18 3.41
N LYS A 282 18.88 -17.73 2.84
CA LYS A 282 19.91 -18.43 3.62
C LYS A 282 20.64 -17.49 4.60
N ALA A 283 20.86 -16.24 4.21
CA ALA A 283 21.45 -15.24 5.09
C ALA A 283 20.49 -14.77 6.20
N PHE A 284 19.18 -14.69 5.91
CA PHE A 284 18.15 -14.30 6.89
C PHE A 284 17.68 -15.46 7.79
N THR A 285 17.77 -16.70 7.33
CA THR A 285 17.42 -17.90 8.14
C THR A 285 18.60 -18.46 8.94
N TYR A 286 19.72 -17.79 9.00
CA TYR A 286 20.80 -18.18 9.89
C TYR A 286 20.36 -17.95 11.33
N LYS A 287 19.96 -19.04 11.98
CA LYS A 287 19.23 -19.10 13.24
C LYS A 287 19.96 -18.54 14.47
N ASP A 288 21.23 -18.17 14.38
CA ASP A 288 22.00 -17.98 15.59
C ASP A 288 22.52 -16.56 15.88
N LYS A 289 22.44 -15.62 14.94
CA LYS A 289 22.68 -14.20 15.24
C LYS A 289 22.06 -13.31 14.15
N PRO A 290 21.21 -12.33 14.51
CA PRO A 290 20.85 -11.27 13.58
C PRO A 290 22.13 -10.54 13.19
N LEU A 291 22.32 -10.33 11.87
CA LEU A 291 23.39 -9.46 11.38
C LEU A 291 23.17 -8.07 11.97
N SER A 292 24.19 -7.51 12.61
CA SER A 292 24.11 -6.14 13.10
C SER A 292 23.87 -5.17 11.91
N SER A 293 23.22 -4.04 12.14
CA SER A 293 23.00 -3.00 11.14
C SER A 293 24.28 -2.55 10.43
N ARG A 294 25.44 -2.74 11.08
CA ARG A 294 26.76 -2.47 10.51
C ARG A 294 27.22 -3.57 9.55
N GLU A 295 26.93 -4.83 9.85
CA GLU A 295 27.25 -5.98 8.98
C GLU A 295 26.31 -6.04 7.79
N PHE A 296 25.02 -5.74 7.99
CA PHE A 296 24.04 -5.63 6.90
C PHE A 296 24.40 -4.47 5.95
N ARG A 297 24.74 -3.29 6.47
CA ARG A 297 25.25 -2.17 5.65
C ARG A 297 26.53 -2.52 4.94
N LYS A 298 27.49 -3.18 5.58
CA LYS A 298 28.70 -3.68 4.92
C LYS A 298 28.36 -4.69 3.82
N LEU A 299 27.47 -5.65 4.09
CA LEU A 299 27.04 -6.62 3.09
C LEU A 299 26.29 -5.95 1.92
N HIS A 300 25.46 -4.96 2.22
CA HIS A 300 24.72 -4.18 1.23
C HIS A 300 25.64 -3.22 0.44
N HIS A 301 26.64 -2.60 1.09
CA HIS A 301 27.66 -1.80 0.43
C HIS A 301 28.70 -2.66 -0.31
N LEU A 302 29.09 -3.81 0.22
CA LEU A 302 29.92 -4.79 -0.49
C LEU A 302 29.18 -5.34 -1.71
N GLN A 303 27.88 -5.63 -1.56
CA GLN A 303 27.01 -6.00 -2.67
C GLN A 303 26.87 -4.87 -3.70
N ARG A 304 26.84 -3.61 -3.30
CA ARG A 304 26.87 -2.47 -4.26
C ARG A 304 28.25 -2.27 -4.92
N GLY A 305 29.35 -2.48 -4.22
CA GLY A 305 30.72 -2.30 -4.72
C GLY A 305 31.24 -3.46 -5.59
N ILE A 306 31.15 -4.69 -5.07
CA ILE A 306 31.57 -5.92 -5.80
C ILE A 306 30.59 -6.27 -6.91
N THR A 307 29.30 -5.92 -6.74
CA THR A 307 28.26 -6.21 -7.72
C THR A 307 28.22 -5.27 -8.91
N ALA A 308 28.89 -4.10 -8.91
CA ALA A 308 28.97 -3.31 -10.15
C ALA A 308 29.82 -4.00 -11.22
N GLY A 309 30.95 -4.61 -10.86
CA GLY A 309 31.81 -5.34 -11.81
C GLY A 309 31.38 -6.80 -12.06
N LEU A 310 31.04 -7.55 -11.00
CA LEU A 310 30.57 -8.93 -11.12
C LEU A 310 29.11 -9.03 -11.58
N LYS A 311 28.29 -7.99 -11.35
CA LYS A 311 26.95 -7.88 -11.94
C LYS A 311 26.97 -7.94 -13.45
N TYR A 312 27.92 -7.27 -14.11
CA TYR A 312 28.00 -7.28 -15.58
C TYR A 312 28.39 -8.65 -16.14
N LEU A 313 29.26 -9.39 -15.47
CA LEU A 313 29.76 -10.70 -15.93
C LEU A 313 28.85 -11.87 -15.57
N ALA A 314 28.21 -11.87 -14.38
CA ALA A 314 27.34 -12.95 -13.95
C ALA A 314 25.87 -12.75 -14.36
N TYR A 315 25.44 -11.48 -14.57
CA TYR A 315 24.06 -11.16 -14.94
C TYR A 315 23.82 -11.23 -16.46
N SER A 316 24.85 -11.10 -17.30
CA SER A 316 24.61 -11.06 -18.74
C SER A 316 24.08 -12.38 -19.34
N PRO A 317 24.60 -13.57 -19.01
CA PRO A 317 24.05 -14.83 -19.50
C PRO A 317 22.68 -15.18 -18.87
N ALA A 318 22.56 -15.03 -17.55
CA ALA A 318 21.30 -15.31 -16.85
C ALA A 318 20.18 -14.32 -17.25
N SER A 319 20.52 -13.04 -17.46
CA SER A 319 19.57 -12.05 -17.95
C SER A 319 19.22 -12.23 -19.43
N ALA A 320 20.09 -12.85 -20.22
CA ALA A 320 19.78 -13.20 -21.60
C ALA A 320 18.81 -14.39 -21.64
N VAL A 321 19.07 -15.43 -20.83
CA VAL A 321 18.17 -16.56 -20.65
C VAL A 321 16.80 -16.11 -20.13
N ASP A 322 16.75 -15.23 -19.12
CA ASP A 322 15.51 -14.68 -18.62
C ASP A 322 14.72 -13.92 -19.69
N ARG A 323 15.39 -13.08 -20.46
CA ARG A 323 14.73 -12.34 -21.57
C ARG A 323 14.13 -13.28 -22.60
N MET A 324 14.80 -14.40 -22.88
CA MET A 324 14.34 -15.41 -23.82
C MET A 324 13.17 -16.21 -23.26
N LEU A 325 13.21 -16.59 -21.99
CA LEU A 325 12.16 -17.37 -21.31
C LEU A 325 11.00 -16.52 -20.78
N TRP A 326 11.23 -15.23 -20.60
CA TRP A 326 10.27 -14.30 -19.98
C TRP A 326 8.87 -14.36 -20.59
N PRO A 327 8.67 -14.35 -21.92
CA PRO A 327 7.32 -14.39 -22.48
C PRO A 327 6.54 -15.65 -22.06
N ALA A 328 7.21 -16.80 -21.95
CA ALA A 328 6.59 -18.05 -21.52
C ALA A 328 6.28 -18.01 -20.01
N VAL A 329 7.21 -17.53 -19.19
CA VAL A 329 7.03 -17.38 -17.73
C VAL A 329 5.88 -16.41 -17.44
N GLU A 330 5.84 -15.27 -18.13
CA GLU A 330 4.77 -14.27 -18.00
C GLU A 330 3.41 -14.87 -18.42
N ALA A 331 3.35 -15.59 -19.52
CA ALA A 331 2.12 -16.26 -19.97
C ALA A 331 1.61 -17.27 -18.92
N VAL A 332 2.49 -18.07 -18.33
CA VAL A 332 2.13 -19.00 -17.24
C VAL A 332 1.65 -18.26 -16.00
N GLN A 333 2.30 -17.18 -15.61
CA GLN A 333 1.87 -16.37 -14.45
C GLN A 333 0.51 -15.73 -14.68
N ILE A 334 0.26 -15.22 -15.89
CA ILE A 334 -1.04 -14.64 -16.27
C ILE A 334 -2.13 -15.72 -16.23
N LEU A 335 -1.90 -16.88 -16.84
CA LEU A 335 -2.84 -18.00 -16.86
C LEU A 335 -3.17 -18.51 -15.45
N ARG A 336 -2.16 -18.60 -14.58
CA ARG A 336 -2.31 -19.06 -13.20
C ARG A 336 -2.71 -17.95 -12.23
N LYS A 337 -2.83 -16.71 -12.70
CA LYS A 337 -3.10 -15.51 -11.86
C LYS A 337 -2.08 -15.31 -10.74
N THR A 338 -0.84 -15.68 -10.98
CA THR A 338 0.28 -15.60 -10.02
C THR A 338 1.25 -14.46 -10.35
N TYR A 339 0.82 -13.47 -11.13
CA TYR A 339 1.59 -12.25 -11.38
C TYR A 339 1.68 -11.38 -10.12
N GLY A 340 2.76 -10.61 -9.98
CA GLY A 340 3.10 -9.92 -8.73
C GLY A 340 2.14 -8.80 -8.29
N SER A 341 1.33 -8.26 -9.20
CA SER A 341 0.30 -7.27 -8.87
C SER A 341 -0.95 -7.45 -9.72
N SER A 342 -2.10 -7.08 -9.18
CA SER A 342 -3.38 -7.11 -9.88
C SER A 342 -4.05 -5.74 -9.84
N THR A 343 -4.68 -5.36 -10.96
CA THR A 343 -5.57 -4.20 -11.04
C THR A 343 -7.01 -4.70 -11.07
N TYR A 344 -7.82 -4.14 -10.22
CA TYR A 344 -9.23 -4.48 -10.06
C TYR A 344 -10.11 -3.32 -10.51
N VAL A 345 -11.17 -3.65 -11.22
CA VAL A 345 -12.24 -2.71 -11.57
C VAL A 345 -13.50 -3.21 -10.92
N ALA A 346 -14.04 -2.43 -10.00
CA ALA A 346 -15.30 -2.72 -9.31
C ALA A 346 -16.31 -1.63 -9.62
N ARG A 347 -17.60 -2.00 -9.59
CA ARG A 347 -18.72 -1.10 -9.86
C ARG A 347 -19.66 -1.04 -8.66
N LYS A 348 -20.14 0.15 -8.34
CA LYS A 348 -21.21 0.30 -7.37
C LYS A 348 -22.48 -0.36 -7.92
N ARG A 349 -23.08 -1.28 -7.16
CA ARG A 349 -24.37 -1.90 -7.52
C ARG A 349 -25.38 -0.79 -7.79
N ALA A 350 -26.07 -0.89 -8.93
CA ALA A 350 -27.35 -0.23 -9.05
C ALA A 350 -28.24 -0.93 -8.00
N LEU A 351 -28.67 -0.22 -6.96
CA LEU A 351 -29.70 -0.77 -6.09
C LEU A 351 -30.81 -1.31 -7.01
N ALA A 352 -30.98 -2.62 -7.09
CA ALA A 352 -32.27 -3.16 -7.45
C ALA A 352 -33.24 -2.43 -6.51
N ILE A 353 -34.34 -1.95 -7.05
CA ILE A 353 -35.46 -1.41 -6.28
C ILE A 353 -35.94 -2.59 -5.42
N ALA A 354 -35.27 -2.80 -4.30
CA ALA A 354 -35.64 -3.73 -3.27
C ALA A 354 -36.22 -2.87 -2.16
N GLU A 355 -37.55 -2.80 -2.21
CA GLU A 355 -38.43 -2.67 -1.07
C GLU A 355 -37.82 -1.88 0.10
N CYS A 356 -38.23 -0.62 0.20
CA CYS A 356 -38.33 0.06 1.48
C CYS A 356 -39.20 -0.82 2.38
N TRP A 357 -38.57 -1.75 3.10
CA TRP A 357 -39.21 -2.42 4.20
C TRP A 357 -39.33 -1.38 5.31
N HIS A 358 -40.48 -0.66 5.30
CA HIS A 358 -40.95 0.06 6.44
C HIS A 358 -41.52 -1.00 7.39
N PRO A 359 -40.93 -1.21 8.56
CA PRO A 359 -41.67 -1.88 9.61
C PRO A 359 -42.83 -0.97 9.97
N ALA A 360 -44.04 -1.32 9.54
CA ALA A 360 -45.26 -0.67 9.99
C ALA A 360 -45.28 -0.72 11.52
N ALA A 361 -45.06 0.43 12.13
CA ALA A 361 -45.31 0.60 13.57
C ALA A 361 -46.78 0.24 13.81
N LYS A 362 -47.02 -0.94 14.43
CA LYS A 362 -48.30 -1.29 15.02
C LYS A 362 -48.55 -0.28 16.14
N VAL A 363 -49.25 0.81 15.83
CA VAL A 363 -49.89 1.64 16.83
C VAL A 363 -50.96 0.78 17.46
N ARG A 364 -50.70 0.28 18.66
CA ARG A 364 -51.74 -0.26 19.53
C ARG A 364 -52.62 0.92 19.98
N THR A 365 -53.79 1.06 19.38
CA THR A 365 -54.88 1.87 19.92
C THR A 365 -55.35 1.19 21.20
N MET A 366 -55.02 1.81 22.33
CA MET A 366 -55.67 1.48 23.60
C MET A 366 -57.11 2.03 23.56
N SER A 367 -58.08 1.15 23.57
CA SER A 367 -59.47 1.49 23.79
C SER A 367 -59.65 1.97 25.24
N PRO A 368 -60.45 3.02 25.51
CA PRO A 368 -60.77 3.41 26.87
C PRO A 368 -61.76 2.43 27.48
N SER A 369 -61.39 1.82 28.60
CA SER A 369 -62.27 1.05 29.45
C SER A 369 -63.31 1.99 30.08
N GLN A 370 -64.59 1.74 29.77
CA GLN A 370 -65.70 2.33 30.48
C GLN A 370 -65.68 1.87 31.94
N GLY A 371 -65.64 2.81 32.85
CA GLY A 371 -65.93 2.57 34.26
C GLY A 371 -67.42 2.44 34.44
N ASN A 372 -67.81 1.40 35.12
CA ASN A 372 -69.13 1.33 35.79
C ASN A 372 -68.90 1.41 37.30
N GLY A 373 -69.61 2.37 37.85
CA GLY A 373 -69.71 2.58 39.28
C GLY A 373 -70.46 1.53 40.06
N ILE A 374 -70.17 1.46 41.25
CA ILE A 374 -71.01 1.60 42.44
C ILE A 374 -70.08 1.94 43.58
#